data_64f73a8635d68ca9d3a75718566b49af
#
_entry.id   64f73a8635d68ca9d3a75718566b49af
#
_cell.length_a   1.000
_cell.length_b   1.000
_cell.length_c   1.000
_cell.angle_alpha   90.00
_cell.angle_beta   90.00
_cell.angle_gamma   90.00
#
_symmetry.space_group_name_H-M   'P 1'
#
loop_
_entity.id
_entity.type
_entity.pdbx_description
1 polymer ?
#
loop_
_entity_poly.entity_id
_entity_poly.type
_entity_poly.pdbx_seq_one_letter_code
_entity_poly.pdbx_strand_id
1 'polypeptide(L)'
;MPSNRSVRYEQDVVIIWQDTRFANMGYQIFFQFLNSDGSIDLEPNGRPVTLSTGANQSNPAAAVLSDDSIVLAWVDARDENPNIYLQHLDANGNRLWGDYGIPLTESIPIEQKNPRVSYKADQNQVYISWSNYESHSGNLRFYVYGQMIQNEQKQWGPDGIKISYYPEEEFLYHECSQNELKENYFTWQDANLIEFTQSIFTKKVDANGQTAQGWPESGLQVSTYPI
;
A
#
# COMPACT_ATOMS: atom_id res chain seq x y z
N MET A 1 -10.44 -6.30 -13.33
CA MET A 1 -10.01 -5.25 -14.29
C MET A 1 -8.56 -4.92 -13.96
N PRO A 2 -7.71 -4.59 -14.95
CA PRO A 2 -6.35 -4.16 -14.63
C PRO A 2 -6.41 -2.88 -13.79
N SER A 3 -5.65 -2.83 -12.71
CA SER A 3 -5.49 -1.63 -11.90
C SER A 3 -4.32 -0.82 -12.45
N ASN A 4 -4.50 0.46 -12.61
CA ASN A 4 -3.47 1.43 -12.98
C ASN A 4 -3.54 2.62 -12.03
N ARG A 5 -2.41 3.21 -11.73
CA ARG A 5 -2.28 4.39 -10.88
C ARG A 5 -1.24 5.34 -11.47
N SER A 6 -1.35 6.61 -11.11
CA SER A 6 -0.35 7.62 -11.40
C SER A 6 0.01 8.37 -10.11
N VAL A 7 1.27 8.74 -9.96
CA VAL A 7 1.78 9.58 -8.88
C VAL A 7 2.64 10.69 -9.47
N ARG A 8 2.75 11.82 -8.80
CA ARG A 8 3.44 13.01 -9.29
C ARG A 8 4.94 12.85 -9.13
N TYR A 9 5.70 13.29 -10.12
CA TYR A 9 7.15 13.30 -10.18
C TYR A 9 7.60 14.67 -10.71
N GLU A 10 8.13 15.57 -9.88
CA GLU A 10 8.35 16.99 -10.23
C GLU A 10 7.15 17.62 -10.96
N GLN A 11 7.33 17.95 -12.27
CA GLN A 11 6.24 18.37 -13.15
C GLN A 11 5.67 17.21 -13.99
N ASP A 12 6.20 16.01 -13.83
CA ASP A 12 5.94 14.79 -14.58
C ASP A 12 5.11 13.79 -13.76
N VAL A 13 4.78 12.66 -14.35
CA VAL A 13 3.94 11.64 -13.74
C VAL A 13 4.57 10.27 -13.87
N VAL A 14 4.62 9.52 -12.79
CA VAL A 14 4.88 8.08 -12.85
C VAL A 14 3.56 7.33 -13.02
N ILE A 15 3.45 6.57 -14.08
CA ILE A 15 2.32 5.69 -14.36
C ILE A 15 2.73 4.27 -14.00
N ILE A 16 1.92 3.60 -13.18
CA ILE A 16 2.12 2.20 -12.80
C ILE A 16 0.87 1.40 -13.16
N TRP A 17 1.06 0.19 -13.69
CA TRP A 17 -0.06 -0.68 -14.08
C TRP A 17 0.31 -2.15 -14.00
N GLN A 18 -0.71 -3.00 -13.97
CA GLN A 18 -0.55 -4.45 -14.15
C GLN A 18 -0.80 -4.85 -15.61
N ASP A 19 0.01 -5.75 -16.12
CA ASP A 19 0.08 -6.12 -17.51
C ASP A 19 0.26 -7.64 -17.68
N THR A 20 -0.37 -8.21 -18.69
CA THR A 20 -0.31 -9.64 -19.04
C THR A 20 0.45 -9.93 -20.30
N ARG A 21 1.27 -9.00 -20.82
CA ARG A 21 1.99 -9.15 -22.09
C ARG A 21 2.87 -10.41 -22.17
N PHE A 22 3.27 -10.94 -21.01
CA PHE A 22 3.97 -12.22 -20.90
C PHE A 22 2.99 -13.32 -20.50
N ALA A 23 2.20 -13.80 -21.45
CA ALA A 23 1.02 -14.66 -21.26
C ALA A 23 1.22 -15.89 -20.35
N ASN A 24 2.46 -16.38 -20.20
CA ASN A 24 2.80 -17.54 -19.38
C ASN A 24 3.31 -17.17 -17.96
N MET A 25 3.35 -15.88 -17.62
CA MET A 25 3.95 -15.38 -16.39
C MET A 25 2.94 -14.67 -15.46
N GLY A 26 1.65 -14.73 -15.80
CA GLY A 26 0.62 -13.99 -15.07
C GLY A 26 0.73 -12.47 -15.23
N TYR A 27 0.01 -11.75 -14.38
CA TYR A 27 0.12 -10.28 -14.31
C TYR A 27 1.47 -9.89 -13.72
N GLN A 28 2.11 -8.86 -14.31
CA GLN A 28 3.32 -8.22 -13.80
C GLN A 28 3.08 -6.72 -13.64
N ILE A 29 3.78 -6.08 -12.70
CA ILE A 29 3.69 -4.64 -12.53
C ILE A 29 4.73 -3.94 -13.41
N PHE A 30 4.25 -2.96 -14.18
CA PHE A 30 5.07 -2.09 -15.02
C PHE A 30 4.95 -0.64 -14.59
N PHE A 31 5.94 0.16 -14.97
CA PHE A 31 5.94 1.60 -14.77
C PHE A 31 6.51 2.34 -15.98
N GLN A 32 6.19 3.64 -16.06
CA GLN A 32 6.68 4.57 -17.08
C GLN A 32 6.72 5.97 -16.49
N PHE A 33 7.70 6.75 -16.92
CA PHE A 33 7.74 8.20 -16.67
C PHE A 33 7.11 8.93 -17.84
N LEU A 34 6.17 9.80 -17.55
CA LEU A 34 5.50 10.65 -18.53
C LEU A 34 5.84 12.10 -18.23
N ASN A 35 6.53 12.74 -19.13
CA ASN A 35 6.91 14.14 -19.07
C ASN A 35 5.72 15.07 -19.34
N SER A 36 5.83 16.31 -18.92
CA SER A 36 4.76 17.31 -19.07
C SER A 36 4.41 17.64 -20.53
N ASP A 37 5.33 17.36 -21.46
CA ASP A 37 5.11 17.50 -22.92
C ASP A 37 4.46 16.27 -23.57
N GLY A 38 4.20 15.21 -22.78
CA GLY A 38 3.61 13.94 -23.24
C GLY A 38 4.63 12.92 -23.75
N SER A 39 5.93 13.22 -23.70
CA SER A 39 6.98 12.24 -24.02
C SER A 39 7.15 11.20 -22.89
N ILE A 40 7.75 10.07 -23.21
CA ILE A 40 8.06 8.99 -22.26
C ILE A 40 9.57 8.77 -22.19
N ASP A 41 10.08 8.47 -20.99
CA ASP A 41 11.53 8.36 -20.75
C ASP A 41 12.06 6.93 -20.80
N LEU A 42 11.23 5.95 -20.50
CA LEU A 42 11.62 4.54 -20.56
C LEU A 42 11.32 3.94 -21.92
N GLU A 43 11.63 2.66 -22.09
CA GLU A 43 11.34 1.90 -23.30
C GLU A 43 9.84 2.00 -23.66
N PRO A 44 9.50 1.96 -24.96
CA PRO A 44 8.10 1.84 -25.36
C PRO A 44 7.41 0.69 -24.63
N ASN A 45 6.25 0.97 -24.03
CA ASN A 45 5.48 0.07 -23.18
C ASN A 45 6.00 -0.09 -21.73
N GLY A 46 6.92 0.75 -21.27
CA GLY A 46 7.39 0.80 -19.89
C GLY A 46 8.32 -0.34 -19.48
N ARG A 47 8.77 -0.30 -18.26
CA ARG A 47 9.72 -1.24 -17.64
C ARG A 47 9.06 -2.04 -16.53
N PRO A 48 9.35 -3.35 -16.37
CA PRO A 48 8.82 -4.10 -15.23
C PRO A 48 9.47 -3.67 -13.92
N VAL A 49 8.67 -3.56 -12.86
CA VAL A 49 9.11 -3.18 -11.50
C VAL A 49 10.09 -4.21 -10.92
N THR A 50 9.88 -5.49 -11.24
CA THR A 50 10.77 -6.59 -10.84
C THR A 50 11.15 -7.45 -12.04
N LEU A 51 12.16 -8.30 -11.91
CA LEU A 51 12.27 -9.45 -12.79
C LEU A 51 11.09 -10.39 -12.56
N SER A 52 10.72 -11.16 -13.59
CA SER A 52 9.56 -12.04 -13.49
C SER A 52 9.77 -13.13 -12.44
N THR A 53 8.79 -13.31 -11.58
CA THR A 53 8.72 -14.40 -10.59
C THR A 53 7.92 -15.60 -11.09
N GLY A 54 7.23 -15.47 -12.24
CA GLY A 54 6.27 -16.46 -12.74
C GLY A 54 4.93 -16.46 -12.00
N ALA A 55 4.73 -15.52 -11.07
CA ALA A 55 3.52 -15.39 -10.27
C ALA A 55 2.76 -14.11 -10.59
N ASN A 56 1.47 -14.07 -10.24
CA ASN A 56 0.65 -12.88 -10.42
C ASN A 56 1.07 -11.74 -9.47
N GLN A 57 1.24 -10.56 -10.04
CA GLN A 57 1.42 -9.30 -9.32
C GLN A 57 0.23 -8.39 -9.62
N SER A 58 -0.38 -7.80 -8.59
CA SER A 58 -1.61 -7.01 -8.75
C SER A 58 -1.72 -5.86 -7.76
N ASN A 59 -2.67 -4.97 -8.00
CA ASN A 59 -3.01 -3.86 -7.12
C ASN A 59 -1.81 -2.97 -6.72
N PRO A 60 -1.04 -2.43 -7.67
CA PRO A 60 0.10 -1.59 -7.34
C PRO A 60 -0.33 -0.28 -6.68
N ALA A 61 0.50 0.19 -5.75
CA ALA A 61 0.46 1.52 -5.17
C ALA A 61 1.87 2.08 -5.14
N ALA A 62 2.03 3.41 -5.23
CA ALA A 62 3.36 4.03 -5.19
C ALA A 62 3.30 5.43 -4.57
N ALA A 63 4.47 5.88 -4.10
CA ALA A 63 4.72 7.27 -3.78
C ALA A 63 6.08 7.69 -4.35
N VAL A 64 6.17 8.92 -4.84
CA VAL A 64 7.43 9.54 -5.26
C VAL A 64 8.02 10.27 -4.05
N LEU A 65 9.30 10.08 -3.81
CA LEU A 65 10.06 10.68 -2.73
C LEU A 65 10.66 12.02 -3.17
N SER A 66 11.21 12.79 -2.23
CA SER A 66 11.77 14.13 -2.53
C SER A 66 13.08 14.11 -3.33
N ASP A 67 13.70 12.94 -3.50
CA ASP A 67 14.87 12.73 -4.34
C ASP A 67 14.50 12.10 -5.68
N ASP A 68 13.21 12.16 -6.03
CA ASP A 68 12.62 11.60 -7.25
C ASP A 68 12.69 10.06 -7.33
N SER A 69 13.12 9.39 -6.29
CA SER A 69 12.99 7.95 -6.18
C SER A 69 11.55 7.54 -5.90
N ILE A 70 11.21 6.27 -6.12
CA ILE A 70 9.85 5.78 -6.04
C ILE A 70 9.77 4.54 -5.17
N VAL A 71 8.94 4.57 -4.15
CA VAL A 71 8.59 3.35 -3.40
C VAL A 71 7.25 2.82 -3.91
N LEU A 72 7.26 1.55 -4.31
CA LEU A 72 6.08 0.83 -4.78
C LEU A 72 5.74 -0.31 -3.83
N ALA A 73 4.44 -0.60 -3.74
CA ALA A 73 3.89 -1.77 -3.07
C ALA A 73 2.90 -2.47 -3.99
N TRP A 74 2.87 -3.79 -3.97
CA TRP A 74 1.90 -4.58 -4.76
C TRP A 74 1.57 -5.89 -4.05
N VAL A 75 0.47 -6.54 -4.46
CA VAL A 75 0.15 -7.91 -4.07
C VAL A 75 0.91 -8.86 -4.98
N ASP A 76 1.68 -9.77 -4.41
CA ASP A 76 2.46 -10.79 -5.12
C ASP A 76 2.03 -12.20 -4.68
N ALA A 77 1.73 -13.06 -5.62
CA ALA A 77 1.27 -14.42 -5.36
C ALA A 77 2.38 -15.47 -5.52
N ARG A 78 3.66 -15.08 -5.32
CA ARG A 78 4.81 -16.01 -5.40
C ARG A 78 4.89 -16.97 -4.22
N ASP A 79 4.32 -16.61 -3.08
CA ASP A 79 4.26 -17.41 -1.87
C ASP A 79 2.96 -18.24 -1.81
N GLU A 80 2.81 -19.09 -0.81
CA GLU A 80 1.60 -19.90 -0.59
C GLU A 80 0.34 -19.04 -0.46
N ASN A 81 0.47 -17.89 0.23
CA ASN A 81 -0.57 -16.88 0.31
C ASN A 81 -0.08 -15.59 -0.38
N PRO A 82 -0.97 -14.84 -1.06
CA PRO A 82 -0.61 -13.54 -1.61
C PRO A 82 -0.17 -12.57 -0.52
N ASN A 83 1.03 -12.01 -0.69
CA ASN A 83 1.66 -11.07 0.24
C ASN A 83 1.94 -9.72 -0.42
N ILE A 84 2.12 -8.68 0.41
CA ILE A 84 2.59 -7.39 -0.09
C ILE A 84 4.11 -7.42 -0.25
N TYR A 85 4.56 -7.08 -1.45
CA TYR A 85 5.96 -6.85 -1.78
C TYR A 85 6.21 -5.38 -2.08
N LEU A 86 7.45 -4.98 -1.86
CA LEU A 86 7.93 -3.62 -2.05
C LEU A 86 9.09 -3.58 -3.03
N GLN A 87 9.21 -2.47 -3.75
CA GLN A 87 10.39 -2.09 -4.50
C GLN A 87 10.67 -0.60 -4.29
N HIS A 88 11.94 -0.27 -4.20
CA HIS A 88 12.45 1.08 -4.28
C HIS A 88 13.17 1.25 -5.63
N LEU A 89 12.75 2.19 -6.42
CA LEU A 89 13.40 2.57 -7.68
C LEU A 89 14.07 3.93 -7.50
N ASP A 90 15.29 4.09 -8.02
CA ASP A 90 15.91 5.41 -8.10
C ASP A 90 15.21 6.28 -9.18
N ALA A 91 15.61 7.54 -9.29
CA ALA A 91 15.07 8.49 -10.27
C ALA A 91 15.23 8.05 -11.75
N ASN A 92 16.12 7.08 -12.03
CA ASN A 92 16.31 6.50 -13.35
C ASN A 92 15.53 5.20 -13.54
N GLY A 93 14.78 4.77 -12.54
CA GLY A 93 14.03 3.52 -12.52
C GLY A 93 14.89 2.27 -12.27
N ASN A 94 16.10 2.40 -11.67
CA ASN A 94 16.90 1.25 -11.27
C ASN A 94 16.41 0.71 -9.92
N ARG A 95 16.41 -0.61 -9.78
CA ARG A 95 15.96 -1.31 -8.57
C ARG A 95 16.98 -1.19 -7.44
N LEU A 96 16.55 -0.71 -6.28
CA LEU A 96 17.38 -0.57 -5.09
C LEU A 96 17.17 -1.71 -4.08
N TRP A 97 15.98 -2.33 -4.05
CA TRP A 97 15.66 -3.45 -3.16
C TRP A 97 15.73 -4.82 -3.88
N GLY A 98 16.77 -4.98 -4.72
CA GLY A 98 17.03 -6.18 -5.46
C GLY A 98 16.10 -6.42 -6.66
N ASP A 99 16.38 -7.47 -7.41
CA ASP A 99 15.69 -7.76 -8.67
C ASP A 99 14.22 -8.15 -8.51
N TYR A 100 13.86 -8.68 -7.36
CA TYR A 100 12.53 -9.25 -7.09
C TYR A 100 11.72 -8.45 -6.06
N GLY A 101 12.28 -7.35 -5.53
CA GLY A 101 11.71 -6.62 -4.40
C GLY A 101 11.84 -7.38 -3.08
N ILE A 102 11.31 -6.80 -2.00
CA ILE A 102 11.35 -7.36 -0.65
C ILE A 102 9.93 -7.55 -0.09
N PRO A 103 9.68 -8.56 0.75
CA PRO A 103 8.38 -8.70 1.40
C PRO A 103 8.17 -7.60 2.45
N LEU A 104 6.94 -7.07 2.52
CA LEU A 104 6.57 -6.08 3.52
C LEU A 104 6.52 -6.68 4.93
N THR A 105 6.08 -7.93 5.06
CA THR A 105 5.98 -8.66 6.32
C THR A 105 6.82 -9.94 6.27
N GLU A 106 7.23 -10.45 7.43
CA GLU A 106 8.14 -11.61 7.52
C GLU A 106 7.44 -12.88 7.99
N SER A 107 6.41 -12.77 8.81
CA SER A 107 5.84 -13.91 9.53
C SER A 107 4.32 -14.03 9.48
N ILE A 108 3.62 -13.21 8.73
CA ILE A 108 2.16 -13.29 8.63
C ILE A 108 1.75 -14.30 7.53
N PRO A 109 1.31 -15.53 7.87
CA PRO A 109 0.96 -16.56 6.90
C PRO A 109 -0.48 -16.42 6.40
N ILE A 110 -0.94 -15.18 6.19
CA ILE A 110 -2.31 -14.88 5.78
C ILE A 110 -2.31 -13.95 4.58
N GLU A 111 -3.37 -14.03 3.78
CA GLU A 111 -3.51 -13.24 2.57
C GLU A 111 -3.53 -11.74 2.87
N GLN A 112 -2.70 -10.99 2.15
CA GLN A 112 -2.57 -9.54 2.21
C GLN A 112 -3.09 -8.91 0.92
N LYS A 113 -3.82 -7.81 1.03
CA LYS A 113 -4.45 -7.13 -0.11
C LYS A 113 -4.41 -5.61 -0.01
N ASN A 114 -4.70 -4.97 -1.13
CA ASN A 114 -5.01 -3.54 -1.22
C ASN A 114 -3.94 -2.62 -0.62
N PRO A 115 -2.66 -2.73 -1.00
CA PRO A 115 -1.66 -1.82 -0.46
C PRO A 115 -1.97 -0.35 -0.83
N ARG A 116 -1.63 0.56 0.09
CA ARG A 116 -1.58 2.01 -0.11
C ARG A 116 -0.23 2.50 0.33
N VAL A 117 0.30 3.47 -0.39
CA VAL A 117 1.60 4.09 -0.08
C VAL A 117 1.41 5.58 -0.01
N SER A 118 1.93 6.20 1.03
CA SER A 118 2.05 7.66 1.14
C SER A 118 3.43 8.06 1.63
N TYR A 119 3.87 9.25 1.26
CA TYR A 119 5.20 9.76 1.59
C TYR A 119 5.11 11.07 2.35
N LYS A 120 5.92 11.18 3.40
CA LYS A 120 6.06 12.36 4.24
C LYS A 120 7.43 12.98 4.02
N ALA A 121 7.49 13.99 3.16
CA ALA A 121 8.72 14.56 2.63
C ALA A 121 9.64 15.17 3.70
N ASP A 122 9.07 15.85 4.69
CA ASP A 122 9.84 16.57 5.72
C ASP A 122 10.58 15.66 6.71
N GLN A 123 10.18 14.41 6.81
CA GLN A 123 10.79 13.40 7.68
C GLN A 123 11.38 12.22 6.90
N ASN A 124 11.26 12.24 5.58
CA ASN A 124 11.67 11.15 4.70
C ASN A 124 11.08 9.80 5.14
N GLN A 125 9.77 9.78 5.39
CA GLN A 125 9.04 8.61 5.86
C GLN A 125 8.03 8.13 4.83
N VAL A 126 8.06 6.84 4.54
CA VAL A 126 7.06 6.18 3.70
C VAL A 126 6.11 5.39 4.60
N TYR A 127 4.82 5.65 4.46
CA TYR A 127 3.77 4.92 5.16
C TYR A 127 3.07 3.98 4.19
N ILE A 128 2.87 2.76 4.63
CA ILE A 128 2.21 1.72 3.85
C ILE A 128 1.07 1.19 4.70
N SER A 129 -0.13 1.12 4.14
CA SER A 129 -1.24 0.40 4.75
C SER A 129 -1.71 -0.72 3.83
N TRP A 130 -2.26 -1.78 4.43
CA TRP A 130 -2.79 -2.93 3.69
C TRP A 130 -3.89 -3.62 4.49
N SER A 131 -4.64 -4.51 3.85
CA SER A 131 -5.62 -5.37 4.50
C SER A 131 -5.05 -6.76 4.72
N ASN A 132 -5.11 -7.27 5.95
CA ASN A 132 -4.89 -8.66 6.30
C ASN A 132 -6.22 -9.41 6.41
N TYR A 133 -6.25 -10.65 5.93
CA TYR A 133 -7.40 -11.53 6.01
C TYR A 133 -7.22 -12.49 7.19
N GLU A 134 -7.90 -12.26 8.30
CA GLU A 134 -7.75 -13.03 9.53
C GLU A 134 -9.03 -13.80 9.89
N SER A 135 -8.86 -15.01 10.45
CA SER A 135 -9.98 -15.75 11.06
C SER A 135 -10.23 -15.23 12.47
N HIS A 136 -11.46 -14.80 12.74
CA HIS A 136 -11.91 -14.43 14.08
C HIS A 136 -13.20 -15.19 14.42
N SER A 137 -13.16 -16.04 15.45
CA SER A 137 -14.30 -16.85 15.86
C SER A 137 -14.95 -17.69 14.75
N GLY A 138 -14.11 -18.17 13.80
CA GLY A 138 -14.55 -18.96 12.65
C GLY A 138 -15.04 -18.16 11.44
N ASN A 139 -15.11 -16.84 11.53
CA ASN A 139 -15.40 -15.96 10.42
C ASN A 139 -14.13 -15.28 9.93
N LEU A 140 -14.01 -15.11 8.61
CA LEU A 140 -12.92 -14.38 8.00
C LEU A 140 -13.23 -12.87 8.06
N ARG A 141 -12.23 -12.08 8.48
CA ARG A 141 -12.35 -10.64 8.62
C ARG A 141 -11.12 -9.93 8.06
N PHE A 142 -11.33 -8.77 7.50
CA PHE A 142 -10.24 -7.89 7.08
C PHE A 142 -9.84 -6.94 8.21
N TYR A 143 -8.55 -6.82 8.43
CA TYR A 143 -8.00 -5.83 9.34
C TYR A 143 -7.05 -4.92 8.58
N VAL A 144 -7.10 -3.64 8.84
CA VAL A 144 -6.13 -2.68 8.32
C VAL A 144 -4.87 -2.75 9.16
N TYR A 145 -3.77 -2.92 8.49
CA TYR A 145 -2.42 -2.87 9.04
C TYR A 145 -1.66 -1.68 8.48
N GLY A 146 -0.61 -1.27 9.18
CA GLY A 146 0.28 -0.19 8.76
C GLY A 146 1.73 -0.51 9.05
N GLN A 147 2.61 0.08 8.25
CA GLN A 147 4.06 0.08 8.43
C GLN A 147 4.61 1.45 8.08
N MET A 148 5.63 1.88 8.78
CA MET A 148 6.44 3.03 8.40
C MET A 148 7.84 2.56 8.01
N ILE A 149 8.33 3.06 6.88
CA ILE A 149 9.72 2.86 6.43
C ILE A 149 10.43 4.20 6.53
N GLN A 150 11.59 4.21 7.16
CA GLN A 150 12.48 5.34 7.23
C GLN A 150 13.92 4.85 7.12
N ASN A 151 14.75 5.53 6.30
CA ASN A 151 16.11 5.11 6.02
C ASN A 151 16.20 3.63 5.59
N GLU A 152 15.29 3.21 4.72
CA GLU A 152 15.17 1.84 4.20
C GLU A 152 14.88 0.76 5.27
N GLN A 153 14.49 1.15 6.47
CA GLN A 153 14.21 0.24 7.57
C GLN A 153 12.74 0.32 7.99
N LYS A 154 12.14 -0.84 8.26
CA LYS A 154 10.82 -0.96 8.88
C LYS A 154 10.89 -0.46 10.32
N GLN A 155 10.02 0.48 10.71
CA GLN A 155 10.05 1.13 12.01
C GLN A 155 9.08 0.50 13.02
N TRP A 156 8.00 -0.12 12.53
CA TRP A 156 6.94 -0.70 13.37
C TRP A 156 7.04 -2.23 13.44
N GLY A 157 8.27 -2.74 13.59
CA GLY A 157 8.57 -4.17 13.64
C GLY A 157 8.52 -4.87 12.27
N PRO A 158 8.80 -6.19 12.25
CA PRO A 158 8.93 -6.96 11.01
C PRO A 158 7.60 -7.10 10.25
N ASP A 159 6.48 -7.09 10.96
CA ASP A 159 5.15 -7.34 10.43
C ASP A 159 4.21 -6.12 10.46
N GLY A 160 4.73 -4.96 10.88
CA GLY A 160 3.93 -3.75 11.05
C GLY A 160 3.01 -3.81 12.28
N ILE A 161 2.01 -2.94 12.30
CA ILE A 161 1.04 -2.81 13.40
C ILE A 161 -0.39 -2.94 12.89
N LYS A 162 -1.27 -3.47 13.75
CA LYS A 162 -2.70 -3.50 13.51
C LYS A 162 -3.29 -2.11 13.77
N ILE A 163 -3.94 -1.53 12.77
CA ILE A 163 -4.56 -0.20 12.84
C ILE A 163 -6.02 -0.32 13.28
N SER A 164 -6.81 -1.16 12.58
CA SER A 164 -8.23 -1.35 12.92
C SER A 164 -8.42 -2.45 13.95
N TYR A 165 -9.40 -2.25 14.84
CA TYR A 165 -9.67 -3.18 15.94
C TYR A 165 -11.07 -3.70 15.81
N TYR A 166 -11.90 -4.10 15.61
CA TYR A 166 -13.27 -4.60 15.57
C TYR A 166 -13.93 -4.42 14.19
N PRO A 167 -13.40 -5.08 13.15
CA PRO A 167 -14.16 -5.10 11.93
C PRO A 167 -15.39 -5.97 12.17
N GLU A 168 -16.56 -5.42 11.93
CA GLU A 168 -17.78 -6.23 12.01
C GLU A 168 -17.93 -7.07 10.75
N GLU A 169 -17.51 -6.57 9.57
CA GLU A 169 -17.45 -7.33 8.31
C GLU A 169 -16.50 -6.68 7.26
N GLU A 170 -16.66 -6.89 5.97
CA GLU A 170 -15.70 -6.56 4.93
C GLU A 170 -15.24 -5.09 4.86
N PHE A 171 -13.93 -4.86 4.99
CA PHE A 171 -13.31 -3.58 4.60
C PHE A 171 -13.19 -3.47 3.10
N LEU A 172 -13.82 -2.48 2.52
CA LEU A 172 -13.75 -2.23 1.09
C LEU A 172 -12.60 -1.28 0.74
N TYR A 173 -12.34 -0.28 1.60
CA TYR A 173 -11.36 0.76 1.32
C TYR A 173 -10.62 1.21 2.57
N HIS A 174 -9.34 1.50 2.41
CA HIS A 174 -8.52 2.19 3.41
C HIS A 174 -7.50 3.10 2.73
N GLU A 175 -7.04 4.11 3.46
CA GLU A 175 -5.99 5.03 3.01
C GLU A 175 -5.10 5.39 4.19
N CYS A 176 -3.84 5.72 3.90
CA CYS A 176 -2.94 6.37 4.84
C CYS A 176 -2.57 7.75 4.30
N SER A 177 -2.65 8.76 5.15
CA SER A 177 -2.41 10.15 4.77
C SER A 177 -1.75 10.93 5.90
N GLN A 178 -1.20 12.09 5.57
CA GLN A 178 -0.69 13.05 6.56
C GLN A 178 -1.37 14.40 6.37
N ASN A 179 -1.50 15.14 7.46
CA ASN A 179 -1.92 16.53 7.42
C ASN A 179 -0.71 17.49 7.40
N GLU A 180 -0.96 18.79 7.27
CA GLU A 180 0.05 19.83 7.29
C GLU A 180 0.82 19.91 8.62
N LEU A 181 0.25 19.41 9.72
CA LEU A 181 0.87 19.31 11.05
C LEU A 181 1.75 18.06 11.20
N LYS A 182 1.93 17.29 10.09
CA LYS A 182 2.81 16.11 10.05
C LYS A 182 2.32 14.93 10.89
N GLU A 183 1.03 14.85 11.07
CA GLU A 183 0.36 13.79 11.81
C GLU A 183 -0.10 12.69 10.85
N ASN A 184 0.03 11.43 11.25
CA ASN A 184 -0.29 10.26 10.42
C ASN A 184 -1.69 9.77 10.72
N TYR A 185 -2.51 9.69 9.68
CA TYR A 185 -3.89 9.22 9.76
C TYR A 185 -4.07 7.97 8.90
N PHE A 186 -4.74 6.99 9.48
CA PHE A 186 -5.26 5.83 8.78
C PHE A 186 -6.78 5.91 8.80
N THR A 187 -7.37 5.87 7.63
CA THR A 187 -8.82 5.96 7.47
C THR A 187 -9.31 4.68 6.78
N TRP A 188 -10.41 4.12 7.25
CA TRP A 188 -11.00 2.93 6.65
C TRP A 188 -12.53 2.98 6.68
N GLN A 189 -13.10 2.19 5.79
CA GLN A 189 -14.53 1.92 5.75
C GLN A 189 -14.81 0.59 6.43
N ASP A 190 -15.79 0.54 7.29
CA ASP A 190 -16.31 -0.66 7.94
C ASP A 190 -17.77 -0.85 7.56
N ALA A 191 -18.16 -2.08 7.19
CA ALA A 191 -19.53 -2.42 6.84
C ALA A 191 -20.12 -3.37 7.88
N ASN A 192 -21.22 -2.97 8.52
CA ASN A 192 -22.02 -3.83 9.38
C ASN A 192 -23.21 -4.39 8.58
N LEU A 193 -23.08 -5.64 8.11
CA LEU A 193 -24.13 -6.30 7.32
C LEU A 193 -25.34 -6.74 8.15
N ILE A 194 -25.25 -6.76 9.48
CA ILE A 194 -26.37 -7.06 10.37
C ILE A 194 -27.28 -5.83 10.51
N GLU A 195 -26.66 -4.66 10.70
CA GLU A 195 -27.37 -3.40 10.83
C GLU A 195 -27.57 -2.68 9.49
N PHE A 196 -27.01 -3.22 8.41
CA PHE A 196 -27.03 -2.60 7.08
C PHE A 196 -26.49 -1.17 7.11
N THR A 197 -25.33 -0.99 7.72
CA THR A 197 -24.65 0.30 7.83
C THR A 197 -23.24 0.24 7.31
N GLN A 198 -22.76 1.38 6.78
CA GLN A 198 -21.35 1.60 6.48
C GLN A 198 -20.86 2.76 7.34
N SER A 199 -19.71 2.58 7.95
CA SER A 199 -19.10 3.58 8.80
C SER A 199 -17.70 3.92 8.31
N ILE A 200 -17.33 5.18 8.41
CA ILE A 200 -15.96 5.62 8.16
C ILE A 200 -15.29 5.86 9.51
N PHE A 201 -14.15 5.22 9.69
CA PHE A 201 -13.30 5.39 10.86
C PHE A 201 -11.98 6.04 10.46
N THR A 202 -11.39 6.75 11.39
CA THR A 202 -10.04 7.28 11.28
C THR A 202 -9.28 7.09 12.57
N LYS A 203 -7.98 6.81 12.48
CA LYS A 203 -7.08 6.69 13.61
C LYS A 203 -5.82 7.48 13.36
N LYS A 204 -5.42 8.24 14.38
CA LYS A 204 -4.15 8.94 14.38
C LYS A 204 -3.11 8.08 15.08
N VAL A 205 -1.96 7.90 14.43
CA VAL A 205 -0.84 7.08 14.91
C VAL A 205 0.40 7.95 15.03
N ASP A 206 1.12 7.81 16.13
CA ASP A 206 2.39 8.51 16.34
C ASP A 206 3.56 7.84 15.58
N ALA A 207 4.75 8.42 15.65
CA ALA A 207 5.93 7.90 14.97
C ALA A 207 6.37 6.50 15.45
N ASN A 208 5.97 6.09 16.65
CA ASN A 208 6.29 4.78 17.21
C ASN A 208 5.23 3.71 16.87
N GLY A 209 4.21 4.07 16.10
CA GLY A 209 3.12 3.17 15.76
C GLY A 209 2.05 3.04 16.84
N GLN A 210 2.05 3.91 17.85
CA GLN A 210 1.06 3.90 18.92
C GLN A 210 -0.11 4.82 18.59
N THR A 211 -1.29 4.49 19.11
CA THR A 211 -2.43 5.40 19.02
C THR A 211 -2.06 6.73 19.67
N ALA A 212 -2.25 7.83 18.94
CA ALA A 212 -1.91 9.15 19.43
C ALA A 212 -2.71 9.50 20.68
N GLN A 213 -2.11 10.25 21.60
CA GLN A 213 -2.75 10.65 22.86
C GLN A 213 -4.11 11.34 22.60
N GLY A 214 -5.13 10.88 23.32
CA GLY A 214 -6.50 11.40 23.22
C GLY A 214 -7.33 10.78 22.08
N TRP A 215 -6.77 9.84 21.30
CA TRP A 215 -7.48 9.11 20.26
C TRP A 215 -7.95 7.74 20.77
N PRO A 216 -9.14 7.27 20.37
CA PRO A 216 -9.61 5.93 20.75
C PRO A 216 -8.80 4.84 20.03
N GLU A 217 -8.51 3.75 20.75
CA GLU A 217 -7.81 2.59 20.17
C GLU A 217 -8.57 1.96 19.00
N SER A 218 -9.89 1.96 19.06
CA SER A 218 -10.78 1.48 17.99
C SER A 218 -10.83 2.39 16.75
N GLY A 219 -10.22 3.57 16.82
CA GLY A 219 -10.42 4.65 15.85
C GLY A 219 -11.65 5.51 16.19
N LEU A 220 -11.66 6.72 15.65
CA LEU A 220 -12.77 7.66 15.76
C LEU A 220 -13.74 7.41 14.59
N GLN A 221 -14.98 7.13 14.89
CA GLN A 221 -16.03 7.05 13.89
C GLN A 221 -16.35 8.45 13.36
N VAL A 222 -16.18 8.65 12.07
CA VAL A 222 -16.38 9.95 11.39
C VAL A 222 -17.76 10.03 10.79
N SER A 223 -18.29 8.92 10.30
CA SER A 223 -19.59 8.87 9.62
C SER A 223 -20.19 7.48 9.72
N THR A 224 -21.52 7.41 9.78
CA THR A 224 -22.32 6.19 9.58
C THR A 224 -23.34 6.44 8.50
N TYR A 225 -23.50 5.50 7.59
CA TYR A 225 -24.45 5.55 6.50
C TYR A 225 -25.19 4.21 6.37
N PRO A 226 -26.54 4.19 6.26
CA PRO A 226 -27.29 2.97 5.97
C PRO A 226 -27.01 2.49 4.53
N ILE A 227 -26.91 1.17 4.33
CA ILE A 227 -26.74 0.49 3.03
C ILE A 227 -28.02 -0.22 2.60
#